data_c2190eac39a028f01c7f05e97c0685e1
#
_entry.id   c2190eac39a028f01c7f05e97c0685e1
#
_cell.length_a   1.000
_cell.length_b   1.000
_cell.length_c   1.000
_cell.angle_alpha   90.00
_cell.angle_beta   90.00
_cell.angle_gamma   90.00
#
_symmetry.space_group_name_H-M   'P 1'
#
loop_
_entity.id
_entity.type
_entity.pdbx_description
1 polymer ?
#
loop_
_entity_poly.entity_id
_entity_poly.type
_entity_poly.pdbx_seq_one_letter_code
_entity_poly.pdbx_strand_id
1 'polypeptide(L)'
;MKYKTSRKRLDELIAEATVDCYSEEEEHTGLLTMIEDNLVCPFRAKAIGEEVRVVALEWPKTGYGLMAVCEYKGKQHRVDITSLEWLKPLPEGFERVEAYFAWRGGR
;
A
#
# COMPACT_ATOMS: atom_id res chain seq x y z
N MET A 1 3.10 -2.45 16.01
CA MET A 1 2.29 -1.42 15.35
C MET A 1 0.81 -1.68 15.59
N LYS A 2 0.08 -0.64 15.86
CA LYS A 2 -1.36 -0.74 16.11
C LYS A 2 -2.15 -0.38 14.85
N TYR A 3 -3.01 -1.29 14.41
CA TYR A 3 -3.81 -1.09 13.21
C TYR A 3 -5.22 -0.63 13.55
N LYS A 4 -5.81 0.16 12.67
CA LYS A 4 -7.22 0.58 12.81
C LYS A 4 -8.16 -0.57 12.48
N THR A 5 -7.77 -1.39 11.51
CA THR A 5 -8.56 -2.54 11.07
C THR A 5 -8.41 -3.68 12.07
N SER A 6 -9.50 -4.38 12.37
CA SER A 6 -9.49 -5.50 13.31
C SER A 6 -8.59 -6.63 12.82
N ARG A 7 -8.05 -7.39 13.76
CA ARG A 7 -7.21 -8.55 13.44
C ARG A 7 -7.94 -9.54 12.55
N LYS A 8 -9.21 -9.79 12.85
CA LYS A 8 -10.03 -10.69 12.04
C LYS A 8 -10.12 -10.23 10.60
N ARG A 9 -10.38 -8.94 10.39
CA ARG A 9 -10.48 -8.38 9.04
C ARG A 9 -9.14 -8.41 8.32
N LEU A 10 -8.04 -8.10 9.02
CA LEU A 10 -6.70 -8.20 8.43
C LEU A 10 -6.41 -9.61 7.96
N ASP A 11 -6.73 -10.61 8.79
CA ASP A 11 -6.51 -12.01 8.43
C ASP A 11 -7.35 -12.42 7.22
N GLU A 12 -8.59 -11.94 7.13
CA GLU A 12 -9.45 -12.18 5.98
C GLU A 12 -8.86 -11.61 4.70
N LEU A 13 -8.37 -10.38 4.76
CA LEU A 13 -7.78 -9.71 3.61
C LEU A 13 -6.50 -10.40 3.16
N ILE A 14 -5.67 -10.82 4.11
CA ILE A 14 -4.44 -11.56 3.79
C ILE A 14 -4.79 -12.89 3.13
N ALA A 15 -5.76 -13.61 3.68
CA ALA A 15 -6.18 -14.88 3.10
C ALA A 15 -6.72 -14.72 1.67
N GLU A 16 -7.51 -13.65 1.45
CA GLU A 16 -8.03 -13.35 0.13
C GLU A 16 -6.92 -13.03 -0.88
N ALA A 17 -5.95 -12.21 -0.46
CA ALA A 17 -4.87 -11.78 -1.33
C ALA A 17 -3.89 -12.90 -1.67
N THR A 18 -3.78 -13.91 -0.80
CA THR A 18 -2.78 -14.97 -0.93
C THR A 18 -3.39 -16.31 -1.37
N VAL A 19 -4.67 -16.31 -1.73
CA VAL A 19 -5.32 -17.52 -2.27
C VAL A 19 -4.56 -17.95 -3.54
N ASP A 20 -4.32 -19.25 -3.66
CA ASP A 20 -3.56 -19.83 -4.78
C ASP A 20 -2.11 -19.35 -4.90
N CYS A 21 -1.56 -18.75 -3.87
CA CYS A 21 -0.13 -18.39 -3.84
C CYS A 21 0.66 -19.52 -3.21
N TYR A 22 1.77 -19.89 -3.86
CA TYR A 22 2.58 -21.03 -3.45
C TYR A 22 3.96 -20.64 -2.93
N SER A 23 4.28 -19.35 -2.95
CA SER A 23 5.56 -18.86 -2.44
C SER A 23 5.35 -17.51 -1.76
N GLU A 24 6.32 -17.13 -0.95
CA GLU A 24 6.31 -15.82 -0.30
C GLU A 24 6.32 -14.68 -1.33
N GLU A 25 7.06 -14.87 -2.43
CA GLU A 25 7.07 -13.87 -3.51
C GLU A 25 5.69 -13.70 -4.14
N GLU A 26 4.98 -14.80 -4.36
CA GLU A 26 3.62 -14.75 -4.92
C GLU A 26 2.67 -14.08 -3.94
N GLU A 27 2.80 -14.37 -2.64
CA GLU A 27 1.99 -13.73 -1.61
C GLU A 27 2.23 -12.24 -1.55
N HIS A 28 3.49 -11.81 -1.62
CA HIS A 28 3.87 -10.42 -1.62
C HIS A 28 3.23 -9.69 -2.80
N THR A 29 3.35 -10.25 -4.00
CA THR A 29 2.74 -9.70 -5.20
C THR A 29 1.21 -9.65 -5.09
N GLY A 30 0.61 -10.70 -4.53
CA GLY A 30 -0.84 -10.76 -4.34
C GLY A 30 -1.35 -9.65 -3.42
N LEU A 31 -0.64 -9.40 -2.33
CA LEU A 31 -1.01 -8.32 -1.40
C LEU A 31 -0.86 -6.94 -2.03
N LEU A 32 0.21 -6.71 -2.79
CA LEU A 32 0.41 -5.44 -3.48
C LEU A 32 -0.63 -5.23 -4.60
N THR A 33 -1.00 -6.29 -5.30
CA THR A 33 -2.06 -6.24 -6.31
C THR A 33 -3.38 -5.84 -5.68
N MET A 34 -3.68 -6.39 -4.50
CA MET A 34 -4.90 -6.03 -3.77
C MET A 34 -4.90 -4.55 -3.39
N ILE A 35 -3.75 -4.00 -3.01
CA ILE A 35 -3.64 -2.57 -2.74
C ILE A 35 -3.90 -1.78 -4.02
N GLU A 36 -3.25 -2.15 -5.11
CA GLU A 36 -3.42 -1.46 -6.38
C GLU A 36 -4.88 -1.43 -6.83
N ASP A 37 -5.58 -2.54 -6.65
CA ASP A 37 -6.97 -2.68 -7.09
C ASP A 37 -7.96 -1.91 -6.21
N ASN A 38 -7.61 -1.61 -4.97
CA ASN A 38 -8.58 -1.13 -3.98
C ASN A 38 -8.26 0.24 -3.37
N LEU A 39 -7.01 0.67 -3.40
CA LEU A 39 -6.63 1.95 -2.81
C LEU A 39 -7.00 3.07 -3.79
N VAL A 40 -7.91 3.93 -3.34
CA VAL A 40 -8.46 4.98 -4.22
C VAL A 40 -7.56 6.20 -4.26
N CYS A 41 -7.14 6.58 -5.45
CA CYS A 41 -6.39 7.80 -5.71
C CYS A 41 -7.31 8.86 -6.33
N PRO A 42 -7.00 10.15 -6.18
CA PRO A 42 -5.86 10.69 -5.44
C PRO A 42 -6.11 10.76 -3.94
N PHE A 43 -5.02 10.81 -3.19
CA PHE A 43 -5.08 11.07 -1.75
C PHE A 43 -3.83 11.82 -1.32
N ARG A 44 -3.89 12.41 -0.11
CA ARG A 44 -2.75 13.15 0.44
C ARG A 44 -1.94 12.25 1.37
N ALA A 45 -0.63 12.41 1.32
CA ALA A 45 0.30 11.70 2.19
C ALA A 45 1.52 12.58 2.40
N LYS A 46 2.50 12.10 3.17
CA LYS A 46 3.80 12.76 3.26
C LYS A 46 4.88 11.82 2.73
N ALA A 47 5.86 12.40 2.07
CA ALA A 47 7.04 11.68 1.64
C ALA A 47 8.25 12.52 2.05
N ILE A 48 9.15 11.93 2.83
CA ILE A 48 10.34 12.63 3.36
C ILE A 48 9.93 13.94 4.04
N GLY A 49 8.90 13.88 4.88
CA GLY A 49 8.44 15.02 5.65
C GLY A 49 7.66 16.07 4.87
N GLU A 50 7.48 15.92 3.57
CA GLU A 50 6.76 16.87 2.73
C GLU A 50 5.40 16.34 2.32
N GLU A 51 4.37 17.18 2.41
CA GLU A 51 3.04 16.76 1.97
C GLU A 51 2.99 16.66 0.46
N VAL A 52 2.49 15.54 -0.03
CA VAL A 52 2.39 15.24 -1.47
C VAL A 52 0.99 14.75 -1.79
N ARG A 53 0.63 14.80 -3.07
CA ARG A 53 -0.62 14.24 -3.55
C ARG A 53 -0.30 12.97 -4.33
N VAL A 54 -0.77 11.84 -3.85
CA VAL A 54 -0.58 10.56 -4.53
C VAL A 54 -1.68 10.45 -5.58
N VAL A 55 -1.28 10.45 -6.85
CA VAL A 55 -2.23 10.48 -7.97
C VAL A 55 -2.44 9.13 -8.62
N ALA A 56 -1.50 8.20 -8.44
CA ALA A 56 -1.59 6.87 -9.03
C ALA A 56 -0.67 5.91 -8.31
N LEU A 57 -0.88 4.62 -8.54
CA LEU A 57 0.01 3.56 -8.09
C LEU A 57 0.57 2.89 -9.34
N GLU A 58 1.82 2.46 -9.28
CA GLU A 58 2.51 1.99 -10.47
C GLU A 58 3.52 0.91 -10.10
N TRP A 59 3.61 -0.13 -10.92
CA TRP A 59 4.62 -1.15 -10.74
C TRP A 59 5.94 -0.67 -11.33
N PRO A 60 7.07 -0.87 -10.63
CA PRO A 60 8.37 -0.50 -11.19
C PRO A 60 8.75 -1.43 -12.34
N LYS A 61 9.60 -0.94 -13.23
CA LYS A 61 10.09 -1.75 -14.35
C LYS A 61 11.00 -2.87 -13.86
N THR A 62 11.71 -2.62 -12.78
CA THR A 62 12.62 -3.58 -12.16
C THR A 62 12.44 -3.53 -10.66
N GLY A 63 12.72 -4.65 -9.99
CA GLY A 63 12.64 -4.72 -8.54
C GLY A 63 11.26 -5.07 -8.05
N TYR A 64 11.10 -5.05 -6.74
CA TYR A 64 9.87 -5.39 -6.04
C TYR A 64 9.22 -4.14 -5.46
N GLY A 65 7.96 -4.28 -5.12
CA GLY A 65 7.22 -3.23 -4.46
C GLY A 65 6.28 -2.51 -5.39
N LEU A 66 5.45 -1.68 -4.82
CA LEU A 66 4.47 -0.88 -5.54
C LEU A 66 4.84 0.58 -5.30
N MET A 67 4.88 1.36 -6.36
CA MET A 67 5.30 2.75 -6.28
C MET A 67 4.09 3.67 -6.24
N ALA A 68 4.15 4.68 -5.37
CA ALA A 68 3.19 5.77 -5.35
C ALA A 68 3.72 6.88 -6.25
N VAL A 69 2.90 7.33 -7.20
CA VAL A 69 3.23 8.47 -8.04
C VAL A 69 2.76 9.71 -7.30
N CYS A 70 3.70 10.51 -6.83
CA CYS A 70 3.44 11.66 -5.98
C CYS A 70 3.65 12.95 -6.75
N GLU A 71 2.68 13.87 -6.66
CA GLU A 71 2.84 15.22 -7.19
C GLU A 71 3.31 16.15 -6.10
N TYR A 72 4.38 16.89 -6.38
CA TYR A 72 4.93 17.85 -5.46
C TYR A 72 5.51 19.02 -6.26
N LYS A 73 5.00 20.22 -6.01
CA LYS A 73 5.43 21.46 -6.69
C LYS A 73 5.45 21.33 -8.22
N GLY A 74 4.40 20.73 -8.75
CA GLY A 74 4.21 20.58 -10.19
C GLY A 74 5.03 19.48 -10.86
N LYS A 75 5.72 18.66 -10.06
CA LYS A 75 6.51 17.55 -10.57
C LYS A 75 6.03 16.24 -10.01
N GLN A 76 6.23 15.16 -10.73
CA GLN A 76 5.89 13.83 -10.29
C GLN A 76 7.13 13.10 -9.81
N HIS A 77 6.98 12.42 -8.68
CA HIS A 77 8.04 11.60 -8.08
C HIS A 77 7.48 10.24 -7.74
N ARG A 78 8.29 9.22 -7.90
CA ARG A 78 7.88 7.85 -7.57
C ARG A 78 8.54 7.44 -6.27
N VAL A 79 7.72 7.03 -5.31
CA VAL A 79 8.16 6.69 -3.96
C VAL A 79 7.55 5.33 -3.63
N ASP A 80 8.34 4.45 -3.03
CA ASP A 80 7.81 3.15 -2.59
C ASP A 80 6.65 3.38 -1.63
N ILE A 81 5.55 2.65 -1.82
CA ILE A 81 4.35 2.85 -1.00
C ILE A 81 4.62 2.68 0.50
N THR A 82 5.64 1.88 0.86
CA THR A 82 6.00 1.68 2.26
C THR A 82 6.75 2.86 2.86
N SER A 83 7.18 3.82 2.04
CA SER A 83 7.88 5.02 2.49
C SER A 83 6.95 6.20 2.74
N LEU A 84 5.66 6.05 2.44
CA LEU A 84 4.70 7.12 2.67
C LEU A 84 4.33 7.21 4.15
N GLU A 85 4.12 8.45 4.60
CA GLU A 85 3.47 8.71 5.88
C GLU A 85 2.00 9.03 5.59
N TRP A 86 1.10 8.29 6.22
CA TRP A 86 -0.32 8.38 5.93
C TRP A 86 -0.98 9.50 6.71
N LEU A 87 -1.80 10.29 6.03
CA LEU A 87 -2.51 11.43 6.63
C LEU A 87 -3.99 11.14 6.75
N LYS A 88 -4.64 11.74 7.73
CA LYS A 88 -6.08 11.67 7.88
C LYS A 88 -6.73 12.80 7.07
N PRO A 89 -7.88 12.56 6.44
CA PRO A 89 -8.58 11.28 6.41
C PRO A 89 -7.83 10.27 5.53
N LEU A 90 -7.80 9.02 6.00
CA LEU A 90 -7.13 7.95 5.27
C LEU A 90 -7.89 7.65 3.98
N PRO A 91 -7.19 7.25 2.91
CA PRO A 91 -7.86 6.95 1.65
C PRO A 91 -8.72 5.70 1.75
N GLU A 92 -9.75 5.64 0.90
CA GLU A 92 -10.56 4.44 0.77
C GLU A 92 -9.68 3.29 0.32
N GLY A 93 -9.86 2.13 0.93
CA GLY A 93 -9.04 0.95 0.65
C GLY A 93 -7.83 0.82 1.55
N PHE A 94 -7.63 1.75 2.48
CA PHE A 94 -6.47 1.75 3.36
C PHE A 94 -6.34 0.47 4.20
N GLU A 95 -7.43 -0.23 4.50
CA GLU A 95 -7.35 -1.48 5.25
C GLU A 95 -6.47 -2.51 4.55
N ARG A 96 -6.37 -2.45 3.22
CA ARG A 96 -5.51 -3.36 2.46
C ARG A 96 -4.04 -3.02 2.65
N VAL A 97 -3.74 -1.75 2.82
CA VAL A 97 -2.38 -1.32 3.16
C VAL A 97 -2.00 -1.85 4.55
N GLU A 98 -2.92 -1.76 5.51
CA GLU A 98 -2.68 -2.31 6.84
C GLU A 98 -2.49 -3.83 6.80
N ALA A 99 -3.27 -4.54 5.97
CA ALA A 99 -3.11 -5.98 5.79
C ALA A 99 -1.70 -6.33 5.28
N TYR A 100 -1.22 -5.57 4.31
CA TYR A 100 0.13 -5.76 3.79
C TYR A 100 1.19 -5.56 4.88
N PHE A 101 1.09 -4.49 5.66
CA PHE A 101 2.03 -4.23 6.74
C PHE A 101 1.96 -5.32 7.83
N ALA A 102 0.75 -5.78 8.15
CA ALA A 102 0.58 -6.85 9.11
C ALA A 102 1.23 -8.15 8.63
N TRP A 103 1.08 -8.48 7.37
CA TRP A 103 1.71 -9.65 6.76
C TRP A 103 3.24 -9.53 6.82
N ARG A 104 3.78 -8.38 6.44
CA ARG A 104 5.24 -8.12 6.46
C ARG A 104 5.81 -8.18 7.86
N GLY A 105 5.08 -7.62 8.83
CA GLY A 105 5.54 -7.53 10.21
C GLY A 105 5.35 -8.81 11.02
N GLY A 106 4.78 -9.85 10.39
CA GLY A 106 4.55 -11.13 11.08
C GLY A 106 3.33 -11.11 11.99
N ARG A 107 2.39 -10.27 11.70
CA ARG A 107 1.09 -10.18 12.41
C ARG A 107 1.16 -10.37 13.91
#